data_b97c277d2cb96fd315f8f9cf731416fe
#
_entry.id   b97c277d2cb96fd315f8f9cf731416fe
#
_cell.length_a   1.000
_cell.length_b   1.000
_cell.length_c   1.000
_cell.angle_alpha   90.00
_cell.angle_beta   90.00
_cell.angle_gamma   90.00
#
_symmetry.space_group_name_H-M   'P 1'
#
loop_
_entity.id
_entity.type
_entity.pdbx_description
1 polymer ?
#
loop_
_entity_poly.entity_id
_entity_poly.type
_entity_poly.pdbx_seq_one_letter_code
_entity_poly.pdbx_strand_id
1 'polypeptide(L)'
;LALSDTVGRLVVDESFADPRRDLSVARHAGRNGLIVLKSFGKFYGLAGVRLGFVLADEATITALSEMSGPWPVSGAALEIGRIALADRDWAEATAARLRQETVRIDGIAATAGWQLVGGCELFRLYDTGNAAAAQERLAQNHIWSRRFPWSDRWLRLGLPGDQSEWVRLEQALN
;
A
#
# COMPACT_ATOMS: atom_id res chain seq x y z
N LEU A 1 -13.28 -15.34 0.59
CA LEU A 1 -13.01 -16.78 0.77
C LEU A 1 -13.85 -17.67 -0.18
N ALA A 2 -15.10 -17.31 -0.51
CA ALA A 2 -15.91 -18.09 -1.46
C ALA A 2 -15.21 -18.31 -2.82
N LEU A 3 -14.41 -17.33 -3.28
CA LEU A 3 -13.65 -17.46 -4.52
C LEU A 3 -12.57 -18.56 -4.43
N SER A 4 -11.94 -18.77 -3.25
CA SER A 4 -10.93 -19.82 -3.09
C SER A 4 -11.51 -21.24 -3.26
N ASP A 5 -12.80 -21.39 -3.07
CA ASP A 5 -13.46 -22.69 -3.21
C ASP A 5 -13.82 -23.02 -4.69
N THR A 6 -13.69 -22.03 -5.59
CA THR A 6 -14.05 -22.14 -7.02
C THR A 6 -12.83 -22.16 -7.95
N VAL A 7 -11.61 -21.87 -7.44
CA VAL A 7 -10.37 -21.83 -8.21
C VAL A 7 -9.33 -22.76 -7.61
N GLY A 8 -8.42 -23.29 -8.44
CA GLY A 8 -7.36 -24.18 -7.95
C GLY A 8 -6.33 -23.45 -7.07
N ARG A 9 -6.08 -22.15 -7.34
CA ARG A 9 -5.24 -21.26 -6.52
C ARG A 9 -5.79 -19.84 -6.53
N LEU A 10 -5.81 -19.21 -5.34
CA LEU A 10 -6.15 -17.81 -5.15
C LEU A 10 -4.95 -17.10 -4.52
N VAL A 11 -4.37 -16.15 -5.25
CA VAL A 11 -3.33 -15.26 -4.73
C VAL A 11 -3.97 -13.95 -4.31
N VAL A 12 -3.82 -13.58 -3.04
CA VAL A 12 -4.29 -12.31 -2.48
C VAL A 12 -3.08 -11.45 -2.15
N ASP A 13 -2.90 -10.35 -2.90
CA ASP A 13 -1.85 -9.38 -2.64
C ASP A 13 -2.33 -8.38 -1.58
N GLU A 14 -1.83 -8.56 -0.36
CA GLU A 14 -2.09 -7.67 0.78
C GLU A 14 -0.99 -6.62 1.00
N SER A 15 -0.21 -6.27 -0.04
CA SER A 15 0.89 -5.29 0.10
C SER A 15 0.45 -3.93 0.66
N PHE A 16 -0.83 -3.59 0.56
CA PHE A 16 -1.41 -2.34 1.04
C PHE A 16 -2.46 -2.53 2.15
N ALA A 17 -2.64 -3.74 2.66
CA ALA A 17 -3.72 -4.05 3.60
C ALA A 17 -3.33 -3.89 5.09
N ASP A 18 -2.06 -3.65 5.42
CA ASP A 18 -1.61 -3.59 6.81
C ASP A 18 -2.31 -2.53 7.68
N PRO A 19 -2.70 -1.34 7.18
CA PRO A 19 -3.50 -0.38 7.93
C PRO A 19 -4.94 -0.86 8.22
N ARG A 20 -5.44 -1.85 7.46
CA ARG A 20 -6.81 -2.38 7.50
C ARG A 20 -6.79 -3.88 7.80
N ARG A 21 -6.38 -4.23 9.02
CA ARG A 21 -6.31 -5.64 9.46
C ARG A 21 -7.63 -6.39 9.36
N ASP A 22 -8.75 -5.67 9.40
CA ASP A 22 -10.10 -6.20 9.22
C ASP A 22 -10.33 -6.79 7.81
N LEU A 23 -9.62 -6.31 6.80
CA LEU A 23 -9.69 -6.80 5.42
C LEU A 23 -8.75 -7.99 5.16
N SER A 24 -7.79 -8.26 6.04
CA SER A 24 -6.79 -9.30 5.84
C SER A 24 -7.41 -10.70 5.88
N VAL A 25 -7.04 -11.51 4.90
CA VAL A 25 -7.36 -12.95 4.86
C VAL A 25 -6.20 -13.83 5.38
N ALA A 26 -5.12 -13.23 5.88
CA ALA A 26 -3.92 -13.92 6.34
C ALA A 26 -4.21 -15.02 7.38
N ARG A 27 -5.23 -14.81 8.25
CA ARG A 27 -5.67 -15.82 9.23
C ARG A 27 -6.15 -17.14 8.61
N HIS A 28 -6.39 -17.16 7.30
CA HIS A 28 -6.85 -18.33 6.55
C HIS A 28 -5.76 -18.94 5.67
N ALA A 29 -4.51 -18.47 5.75
CA ALA A 29 -3.42 -18.84 4.85
C ALA A 29 -3.05 -20.33 4.85
N GLY A 30 -3.43 -21.10 5.90
CA GLY A 30 -3.25 -22.56 5.92
C GLY A 30 -4.24 -23.34 5.04
N ARG A 31 -5.23 -22.69 4.40
CA ARG A 31 -6.15 -23.36 3.47
C ARG A 31 -5.43 -23.70 2.18
N ASN A 32 -5.66 -24.94 1.69
CA ASN A 32 -5.12 -25.36 0.41
C ASN A 32 -5.50 -24.39 -0.73
N GLY A 33 -4.52 -23.99 -1.51
CA GLY A 33 -4.69 -23.11 -2.66
C GLY A 33 -4.84 -21.62 -2.32
N LEU A 34 -4.86 -21.20 -1.06
CA LEU A 34 -4.83 -19.78 -0.68
C LEU A 34 -3.40 -19.32 -0.43
N ILE A 35 -2.96 -18.31 -1.16
CA ILE A 35 -1.65 -17.69 -1.04
C ILE A 35 -1.84 -16.20 -0.73
N VAL A 36 -1.27 -15.72 0.36
CA VAL A 36 -1.34 -14.31 0.76
C VAL A 36 0.05 -13.69 0.69
N LEU A 37 0.19 -12.58 -0.04
CA LEU A 37 1.43 -11.84 -0.17
C LEU A 37 1.41 -10.61 0.74
N LYS A 38 2.51 -10.38 1.48
CA LYS A 38 2.69 -9.22 2.36
C LYS A 38 3.98 -8.49 1.99
N SER A 39 3.98 -7.16 2.13
CA SER A 39 5.12 -6.30 1.77
C SER A 39 5.55 -5.41 2.93
N PHE A 40 6.84 -5.38 3.22
CA PHE A 40 7.45 -4.45 4.18
C PHE A 40 7.76 -3.07 3.58
N GLY A 41 7.69 -2.95 2.27
CA GLY A 41 8.03 -1.73 1.55
C GLY A 41 6.91 -0.68 1.47
N LYS A 42 5.74 -0.94 2.05
CA LYS A 42 4.58 -0.05 1.98
C LYS A 42 4.26 0.56 3.34
N PHE A 43 3.43 -0.09 4.14
CA PHE A 43 3.01 0.41 5.45
C PHE A 43 4.18 0.68 6.39
N TYR A 44 5.14 -0.23 6.46
CA TYR A 44 6.32 -0.09 7.32
C TYR A 44 7.37 0.90 6.77
N GLY A 45 7.25 1.36 5.52
CA GLY A 45 8.21 2.29 4.92
C GLY A 45 9.60 1.69 4.65
N LEU A 46 9.76 0.38 4.78
CA LEU A 46 11.05 -0.33 4.75
C LEU A 46 11.35 -0.96 3.37
N ALA A 47 11.04 -0.25 2.29
CA ALA A 47 11.23 -0.74 0.92
C ALA A 47 12.68 -1.14 0.61
N GLY A 48 13.66 -0.43 1.17
CA GLY A 48 15.10 -0.70 1.01
C GLY A 48 15.58 -2.00 1.65
N VAL A 49 14.85 -2.53 2.65
CA VAL A 49 15.19 -3.78 3.34
C VAL A 49 14.97 -5.02 2.45
N ARG A 50 14.15 -4.90 1.39
CA ARG A 50 13.84 -5.98 0.45
C ARG A 50 13.20 -7.21 1.12
N LEU A 51 12.31 -6.99 2.09
CA LEU A 51 11.60 -8.02 2.82
C LEU A 51 10.12 -8.06 2.42
N GLY A 52 9.62 -9.25 2.19
CA GLY A 52 8.22 -9.57 1.98
C GLY A 52 7.92 -10.97 2.51
N PHE A 53 6.66 -11.33 2.58
CA PHE A 53 6.23 -12.62 3.11
C PHE A 53 5.20 -13.26 2.21
N VAL A 54 5.28 -14.58 2.13
CA VAL A 54 4.23 -15.43 1.56
C VAL A 54 3.65 -16.27 2.70
N LEU A 55 2.34 -16.23 2.85
CA LEU A 55 1.59 -17.06 3.78
C LEU A 55 0.74 -18.02 2.96
N ALA A 56 0.95 -19.32 3.13
CA ALA A 56 0.26 -20.35 2.36
C ALA A 56 0.26 -21.68 3.15
N ASP A 57 -0.29 -22.74 2.53
CA ASP A 57 -0.17 -24.10 3.03
C ASP A 57 1.29 -24.61 2.95
N GLU A 58 1.59 -25.66 3.72
CA GLU A 58 2.94 -26.21 3.88
C GLU A 58 3.55 -26.66 2.54
N ALA A 59 2.78 -27.29 1.67
CA ALA A 59 3.27 -27.77 0.37
C ALA A 59 3.70 -26.61 -0.53
N THR A 60 2.91 -25.53 -0.55
CA THR A 60 3.24 -24.29 -1.28
C THR A 60 4.49 -23.64 -0.72
N ILE A 61 4.63 -23.53 0.61
CA ILE A 61 5.81 -22.94 1.25
C ILE A 61 7.06 -23.77 0.99
N THR A 62 6.97 -25.10 1.04
CA THR A 62 8.09 -25.99 0.72
C THR A 62 8.58 -25.76 -0.71
N ALA A 63 7.68 -25.78 -1.69
CA ALA A 63 8.03 -25.56 -3.08
C ALA A 63 8.68 -24.17 -3.31
N LEU A 64 8.17 -23.12 -2.69
CA LEU A 64 8.76 -21.77 -2.79
C LEU A 64 10.13 -21.70 -2.12
N SER A 65 10.34 -22.40 -1.01
CA SER A 65 11.62 -22.45 -0.31
C SER A 65 12.69 -23.14 -1.15
N GLU A 66 12.33 -24.26 -1.81
CA GLU A 66 13.22 -24.95 -2.75
C GLU A 66 13.62 -24.08 -3.94
N MET A 67 12.66 -23.34 -4.51
CA MET A 67 12.91 -22.42 -5.61
C MET A 67 13.77 -21.21 -5.23
N SER A 68 13.65 -20.73 -3.98
CA SER A 68 14.39 -19.57 -3.48
C SER A 68 15.85 -19.88 -3.16
N GLY A 69 16.17 -21.14 -2.94
CA GLY A 69 17.52 -21.59 -2.55
C GLY A 69 17.91 -21.16 -1.12
N PRO A 70 19.17 -21.40 -0.73
CA PRO A 70 19.66 -21.03 0.59
C PRO A 70 19.81 -19.51 0.73
N TRP A 71 19.54 -19.01 1.92
CA TRP A 71 19.68 -17.59 2.32
C TRP A 71 18.94 -16.57 1.43
N PRO A 72 17.64 -16.76 1.17
CA PRO A 72 16.87 -15.86 0.31
C PRO A 72 16.72 -14.46 0.89
N VAL A 73 16.94 -14.28 2.19
CA VAL A 73 16.81 -13.01 2.92
C VAL A 73 18.04 -12.79 3.78
N SER A 74 18.56 -11.54 3.80
CA SER A 74 19.70 -11.19 4.65
C SER A 74 19.35 -11.23 6.13
N GLY A 75 20.33 -11.56 6.99
CA GLY A 75 20.15 -11.58 8.45
C GLY A 75 19.70 -10.21 8.99
N ALA A 76 20.23 -9.12 8.42
CA ALA A 76 19.82 -7.77 8.79
C ALA A 76 18.33 -7.52 8.49
N ALA A 77 17.84 -7.95 7.32
CA ALA A 77 16.43 -7.83 6.97
C ALA A 77 15.51 -8.63 7.91
N LEU A 78 15.94 -9.84 8.32
CA LEU A 78 15.20 -10.66 9.27
C LEU A 78 15.09 -9.97 10.64
N GLU A 79 16.18 -9.41 11.16
CA GLU A 79 16.18 -8.74 12.46
C GLU A 79 15.35 -7.45 12.45
N ILE A 80 15.49 -6.62 11.40
CA ILE A 80 14.65 -5.43 11.20
C ILE A 80 13.17 -5.83 11.11
N GLY A 81 12.86 -6.87 10.36
CA GLY A 81 11.51 -7.39 10.22
C GLY A 81 10.91 -7.87 11.55
N ARG A 82 11.71 -8.60 12.35
CA ARG A 82 11.29 -9.08 13.66
C ARG A 82 10.94 -7.93 14.60
N ILE A 83 11.78 -6.89 14.66
CA ILE A 83 11.55 -5.70 15.49
C ILE A 83 10.29 -4.97 15.03
N ALA A 84 10.18 -4.68 13.73
CA ALA A 84 9.06 -3.92 13.19
C ALA A 84 7.70 -4.64 13.34
N LEU A 85 7.67 -5.97 13.19
CA LEU A 85 6.44 -6.75 13.40
C LEU A 85 6.03 -6.85 14.87
N ALA A 86 6.99 -6.72 15.80
CA ALA A 86 6.72 -6.73 17.23
C ALA A 86 6.17 -5.40 17.74
N ASP A 87 6.41 -4.29 17.05
CA ASP A 87 5.98 -2.94 17.45
C ASP A 87 4.52 -2.68 17.06
N ARG A 88 3.62 -3.23 17.87
CA ARG A 88 2.17 -3.11 17.67
C ARG A 88 1.66 -1.70 17.92
N ASP A 89 2.23 -1.02 18.90
CA ASP A 89 1.81 0.34 19.28
C ASP A 89 2.08 1.31 18.14
N TRP A 90 3.27 1.22 17.54
CA TRP A 90 3.60 1.99 16.34
C TRP A 90 2.63 1.69 15.18
N ALA A 91 2.35 0.41 14.94
CA ALA A 91 1.47 0.02 13.84
C ALA A 91 0.05 0.55 14.02
N GLU A 92 -0.50 0.51 15.25
CA GLU A 92 -1.84 1.01 15.56
C GLU A 92 -1.90 2.54 15.47
N ALA A 93 -0.92 3.24 16.04
CA ALA A 93 -0.81 4.70 15.97
C ALA A 93 -0.64 5.17 14.51
N THR A 94 0.20 4.50 13.73
CA THR A 94 0.41 4.80 12.32
C THR A 94 -0.87 4.58 11.50
N ALA A 95 -1.57 3.47 11.68
CA ALA A 95 -2.83 3.21 10.99
C ALA A 95 -3.91 4.27 11.35
N ALA A 96 -3.97 4.71 12.61
CA ALA A 96 -4.88 5.77 13.04
C ALA A 96 -4.54 7.11 12.38
N ARG A 97 -3.26 7.50 12.36
CA ARG A 97 -2.77 8.70 11.70
C ARG A 97 -3.09 8.70 10.20
N LEU A 98 -2.78 7.62 9.50
CA LEU A 98 -3.04 7.49 8.07
C LEU A 98 -4.52 7.65 7.73
N ARG A 99 -5.44 7.11 8.55
CA ARG A 99 -6.89 7.33 8.36
C ARG A 99 -7.29 8.80 8.48
N GLN A 100 -6.72 9.55 9.41
CA GLN A 100 -6.97 10.99 9.54
C GLN A 100 -6.42 11.76 8.36
N GLU A 101 -5.21 11.42 7.91
CA GLU A 101 -4.55 12.05 6.78
C GLU A 101 -5.27 11.78 5.45
N THR A 102 -5.89 10.60 5.26
CA THR A 102 -6.72 10.35 4.07
C THR A 102 -7.96 11.25 4.05
N VAL A 103 -8.58 11.52 5.18
CA VAL A 103 -9.70 12.47 5.25
C VAL A 103 -9.25 13.89 4.89
N ARG A 104 -8.07 14.31 5.37
CA ARG A 104 -7.49 15.63 5.06
C ARG A 104 -7.21 15.78 3.57
N ILE A 105 -6.52 14.81 2.94
CA ILE A 105 -6.18 14.90 1.52
C ILE A 105 -7.44 14.84 0.63
N ASP A 106 -8.45 14.06 1.02
CA ASP A 106 -9.73 14.01 0.32
C ASP A 106 -10.44 15.36 0.36
N GLY A 107 -10.40 16.07 1.49
CA GLY A 107 -10.93 17.43 1.61
C GLY A 107 -10.22 18.45 0.71
N ILE A 108 -8.88 18.42 0.66
CA ILE A 108 -8.07 19.27 -0.21
C ILE A 108 -8.40 18.99 -1.69
N ALA A 109 -8.44 17.71 -2.09
CA ALA A 109 -8.77 17.30 -3.45
C ALA A 109 -10.19 17.73 -3.86
N ALA A 110 -11.16 17.61 -2.96
CA ALA A 110 -12.54 18.03 -3.20
C ALA A 110 -12.63 19.55 -3.41
N THR A 111 -11.88 20.37 -2.65
CA THR A 111 -11.80 21.82 -2.86
C THR A 111 -11.24 22.18 -4.23
N ALA A 112 -10.31 21.39 -4.76
CA ALA A 112 -9.77 21.52 -6.11
C ALA A 112 -10.72 20.98 -7.21
N GLY A 113 -11.92 20.52 -6.86
CA GLY A 113 -12.91 19.97 -7.79
C GLY A 113 -12.64 18.53 -8.21
N TRP A 114 -11.71 17.82 -7.56
CA TRP A 114 -11.41 16.43 -7.85
C TRP A 114 -12.38 15.48 -7.14
N GLN A 115 -12.71 14.38 -7.78
CA GLN A 115 -13.61 13.37 -7.23
C GLN A 115 -12.83 12.14 -6.77
N LEU A 116 -13.09 11.67 -5.56
CA LEU A 116 -12.50 10.44 -5.06
C LEU A 116 -13.06 9.25 -5.86
N VAL A 117 -12.16 8.48 -6.48
CA VAL A 117 -12.47 7.22 -7.17
C VAL A 117 -12.27 6.03 -6.21
N GLY A 118 -11.23 6.09 -5.36
CA GLY A 118 -10.92 5.04 -4.41
C GLY A 118 -9.51 5.18 -3.83
N GLY A 119 -9.00 4.11 -3.22
CA GLY A 119 -7.67 4.08 -2.63
C GLY A 119 -7.60 3.26 -1.37
N CYS A 120 -6.54 3.44 -0.62
CA CYS A 120 -6.33 2.91 0.71
C CYS A 120 -5.70 3.98 1.60
N GLU A 121 -5.36 3.64 2.82
CA GLU A 121 -4.74 4.57 3.76
C GLU A 121 -3.33 5.04 3.36
N LEU A 122 -2.72 4.44 2.33
CA LEU A 122 -1.37 4.79 1.85
C LEU A 122 -1.38 5.60 0.56
N PHE A 123 -2.50 5.65 -0.15
CA PHE A 123 -2.70 6.46 -1.36
C PHE A 123 -4.17 6.66 -1.67
N ARG A 124 -4.45 7.74 -2.41
CA ARG A 124 -5.80 8.04 -2.92
C ARG A 124 -5.77 8.15 -4.44
N LEU A 125 -6.84 7.73 -5.08
CA LEU A 125 -7.06 7.82 -6.52
C LEU A 125 -8.19 8.81 -6.78
N TYR A 126 -7.92 9.84 -7.58
CA TYR A 126 -8.87 10.88 -7.90
C TYR A 126 -9.15 10.95 -9.39
N ASP A 127 -10.39 11.25 -9.75
CA ASP A 127 -10.76 11.79 -11.05
C ASP A 127 -10.53 13.29 -11.03
N THR A 128 -9.59 13.76 -11.82
CA THR A 128 -9.18 15.17 -11.89
C THR A 128 -9.75 15.89 -13.10
N GLY A 129 -10.55 15.20 -13.92
CA GLY A 129 -11.00 15.69 -15.22
C GLY A 129 -9.92 15.63 -16.31
N ASN A 130 -8.68 16.00 -16.00
CA ASN A 130 -7.51 15.93 -16.88
C ASN A 130 -6.26 15.60 -16.06
N ALA A 131 -5.87 14.33 -16.05
CA ALA A 131 -4.75 13.83 -15.24
C ALA A 131 -3.39 14.38 -15.73
N ALA A 132 -3.25 14.74 -17.01
CA ALA A 132 -2.02 15.32 -17.54
C ALA A 132 -1.81 16.74 -16.99
N ALA A 133 -2.83 17.58 -17.07
CA ALA A 133 -2.77 18.94 -16.54
C ALA A 133 -2.62 18.96 -15.01
N ALA A 134 -3.32 18.05 -14.31
CA ALA A 134 -3.21 17.91 -12.86
C ALA A 134 -1.79 17.48 -12.44
N GLN A 135 -1.19 16.51 -13.13
CA GLN A 135 0.17 16.07 -12.86
C GLN A 135 1.18 17.19 -13.11
N GLU A 136 1.06 17.90 -14.23
CA GLU A 136 1.96 19.03 -14.57
C GLU A 136 1.90 20.12 -13.50
N ARG A 137 0.70 20.52 -13.08
CA ARG A 137 0.50 21.49 -11.99
C ARG A 137 1.18 21.05 -10.69
N LEU A 138 1.04 19.78 -10.30
CA LEU A 138 1.69 19.23 -9.12
C LEU A 138 3.21 19.19 -9.29
N ALA A 139 3.71 18.78 -10.47
CA ALA A 139 5.15 18.70 -10.75
C ALA A 139 5.84 20.08 -10.68
N GLN A 140 5.18 21.14 -11.16
CA GLN A 140 5.65 22.53 -11.04
C GLN A 140 5.78 22.97 -9.56
N ASN A 141 5.07 22.31 -8.66
CA ASN A 141 5.14 22.51 -7.21
C ASN A 141 5.96 21.42 -6.51
N HIS A 142 6.81 20.70 -7.24
CA HIS A 142 7.68 19.63 -6.72
C HIS A 142 6.92 18.49 -6.04
N ILE A 143 5.71 18.18 -6.52
CA ILE A 143 4.89 17.07 -6.04
C ILE A 143 4.79 16.02 -7.13
N TRP A 144 5.35 14.83 -6.86
CA TRP A 144 5.25 13.73 -7.78
C TRP A 144 3.95 12.96 -7.60
N SER A 145 3.28 12.64 -8.71
CA SER A 145 2.02 11.90 -8.74
C SER A 145 2.06 10.83 -9.82
N ARG A 146 1.09 9.91 -9.81
CA ARG A 146 1.05 8.82 -10.79
C ARG A 146 -0.18 8.90 -11.68
N ARG A 147 0.04 8.98 -12.98
CA ARG A 147 -0.95 8.77 -14.05
C ARG A 147 -1.01 7.29 -14.44
N PHE A 148 -2.07 6.94 -15.15
CA PHE A 148 -2.28 5.60 -15.67
C PHE A 148 -2.48 5.62 -17.19
N PRO A 149 -1.89 4.67 -17.95
CA PRO A 149 -2.01 4.65 -19.42
C PRO A 149 -3.44 4.41 -19.93
N TRP A 150 -4.29 3.85 -19.09
CA TRP A 150 -5.69 3.51 -19.42
C TRP A 150 -6.71 4.59 -19.00
N SER A 151 -6.27 5.70 -18.42
CA SER A 151 -7.18 6.78 -18.02
C SER A 151 -6.52 8.16 -18.15
N ASP A 152 -7.14 9.04 -18.91
CA ASP A 152 -6.72 10.44 -19.04
C ASP A 152 -7.19 11.33 -17.89
N ARG A 153 -8.00 10.78 -16.99
CA ARG A 153 -8.64 11.52 -15.90
C ARG A 153 -8.09 11.18 -14.52
N TRP A 154 -7.57 9.96 -14.34
CA TRP A 154 -7.21 9.44 -13.03
C TRP A 154 -5.78 9.76 -12.64
N LEU A 155 -5.64 10.26 -11.42
CA LEU A 155 -4.35 10.56 -10.80
C LEU A 155 -4.28 9.97 -9.41
N ARG A 156 -3.18 9.27 -9.11
CA ARG A 156 -2.92 8.74 -7.77
C ARG A 156 -1.95 9.63 -7.02
N LEU A 157 -2.30 9.97 -5.77
CA LEU A 157 -1.45 10.65 -4.80
C LEU A 157 -1.13 9.72 -3.63
N GLY A 158 0.12 9.79 -3.13
CA GLY A 158 0.48 9.36 -1.78
C GLY A 158 0.10 10.45 -0.77
N LEU A 159 0.30 10.16 0.51
CA LEU A 159 0.10 11.15 1.58
C LEU A 159 1.39 11.95 1.79
N PRO A 160 1.30 13.26 2.06
CA PRO A 160 2.43 14.05 2.53
C PRO A 160 3.02 13.52 3.84
N GLY A 161 4.34 13.65 4.02
CA GLY A 161 5.02 13.15 5.20
C GLY A 161 5.08 14.13 6.36
N ASP A 162 5.18 15.43 6.06
CA ASP A 162 5.30 16.47 7.07
C ASP A 162 4.39 17.69 6.77
N GLN A 163 4.31 18.62 7.72
CA GLN A 163 3.43 19.78 7.59
C GLN A 163 3.81 20.69 6.41
N SER A 164 5.08 20.80 6.06
CA SER A 164 5.52 21.62 4.93
C SER A 164 5.04 21.05 3.59
N GLU A 165 5.01 19.72 3.46
CA GLU A 165 4.48 19.03 2.29
C GLU A 165 2.96 19.16 2.20
N TRP A 166 2.25 19.15 3.33
CA TRP A 166 0.81 19.44 3.36
C TRP A 166 0.48 20.84 2.86
N VAL A 167 1.22 21.85 3.35
CA VAL A 167 1.06 23.24 2.90
C VAL A 167 1.34 23.38 1.40
N ARG A 168 2.39 22.72 0.92
CA ARG A 168 2.75 22.69 -0.51
C ARG A 168 1.64 22.08 -1.36
N LEU A 169 1.04 20.96 -0.91
CA LEU A 169 -0.07 20.33 -1.60
C LEU A 169 -1.30 21.24 -1.65
N GLU A 170 -1.65 21.86 -0.54
CA GLU A 170 -2.77 22.81 -0.45
C GLU A 170 -2.56 24.01 -1.42
N GLN A 171 -1.36 24.58 -1.44
CA GLN A 171 -1.01 25.68 -2.35
C GLN A 171 -1.02 25.24 -3.82
N ALA A 172 -0.58 24.03 -4.12
CA ALA A 172 -0.56 23.51 -5.48
C ALA A 172 -1.98 23.22 -6.00
N LEU A 173 -2.96 22.97 -5.16
CA LEU A 173 -4.33 22.63 -5.55
C LEU A 173 -5.32 23.79 -5.46
N ASN A 174 -4.98 24.89 -4.80
CA ASN A 174 -5.73 26.16 -4.80
C ASN A 174 -5.35 27.03 -6.01
#